data_8e790450095fe1337e2dbdfc1ae5e96a
#
_entry.id   8e790450095fe1337e2dbdfc1ae5e96a
#
_cell.length_a   1.000
_cell.length_b   1.000
_cell.length_c   1.000
_cell.angle_alpha   90.00
_cell.angle_beta   90.00
_cell.angle_gamma   90.00
#
_symmetry.space_group_name_H-M   'P 1'
#
loop_
_entity.id
_entity.type
_entity.pdbx_description
1 polymer ?
#
loop_
_entity_poly.entity_id
_entity_poly.type
_entity_poly.pdbx_seq_one_letter_code
_entity_poly.pdbx_strand_id
1 'polypeptide(L)'
;MAIVTRGRVVPQAGDASALPFSETVASPRRVPREVVDAHDAARAILARAEETAKELVSQARAAASDAVALASEEARQAEVAKLTALFLALRQREEARAEVDLERAINLAVMLSERLVGAALEVRPERIVEMARRALEEARGARKVTITAHPLDAEALRSKLEELGFSKGALEIRTDLDLSRGSLSLHTDLGSLDARLNPQLDRLAAALRDALRAP
;
A
#
# COMPACT_ATOMS: atom_id res chain seq x y z
N MET A 1 -7.04 47.43 13.62
CA MET A 1 -5.98 48.28 14.21
C MET A 1 -6.69 49.53 14.69
N ALA A 2 -7.07 49.57 15.97
CA ALA A 2 -7.78 50.71 16.57
C ALA A 2 -6.96 51.15 17.79
N ILE A 3 -6.41 52.35 17.66
CA ILE A 3 -5.57 52.98 18.69
C ILE A 3 -6.53 53.72 19.62
N VAL A 4 -6.58 53.29 20.90
CA VAL A 4 -7.32 53.98 21.96
C VAL A 4 -6.37 54.97 22.59
N THR A 5 -6.52 56.23 22.28
CA THR A 5 -5.82 57.37 22.91
C THR A 5 -6.48 57.69 24.25
N ARG A 6 -5.72 57.57 25.35
CA ARG A 6 -6.11 58.00 26.67
C ARG A 6 -6.19 59.53 26.72
N GLY A 7 -7.41 60.05 26.75
CA GLY A 7 -7.65 61.45 27.04
C GLY A 7 -7.39 61.78 28.51
N ARG A 8 -6.34 62.56 28.78
CA ARG A 8 -6.05 63.13 30.10
C ARG A 8 -6.87 64.40 30.25
N VAL A 9 -7.91 64.37 31.06
CA VAL A 9 -8.64 65.58 31.43
C VAL A 9 -7.86 66.34 32.48
N VAL A 10 -7.38 67.50 32.17
CA VAL A 10 -6.75 68.44 33.14
C VAL A 10 -7.85 69.39 33.62
N PRO A 11 -8.14 69.46 34.92
CA PRO A 11 -9.08 70.46 35.43
C PRO A 11 -8.40 71.83 35.49
N GLN A 12 -9.04 72.83 34.87
CA GLN A 12 -8.65 74.23 34.98
C GLN A 12 -8.93 74.74 36.40
N ALA A 13 -7.93 75.46 36.94
CA ALA A 13 -8.03 76.18 38.22
C ALA A 13 -9.00 77.38 38.09
N GLY A 14 -10.08 77.34 38.79
CA GLY A 14 -10.98 78.47 38.96
C GLY A 14 -11.14 78.79 40.42
N ASP A 15 -10.78 80.02 40.75
CA ASP A 15 -11.02 80.88 41.92
C ASP A 15 -11.42 80.23 43.27
N ALA A 16 -10.48 80.38 44.18
CA ALA A 16 -10.65 80.17 45.59
C ALA A 16 -11.48 81.36 46.20
N SER A 17 -12.78 81.14 46.32
CA SER A 17 -13.56 81.97 47.29
C SER A 17 -13.62 81.20 48.65
N ALA A 18 -12.95 81.71 49.59
CA ALA A 18 -12.89 81.17 50.96
C ALA A 18 -14.27 81.22 51.59
N LEU A 19 -14.87 80.06 51.80
CA LEU A 19 -15.99 79.93 52.74
C LEU A 19 -15.47 79.51 54.09
N PRO A 20 -16.01 80.09 55.20
CA PRO A 20 -15.51 79.76 56.51
C PRO A 20 -15.81 78.32 56.88
N PHE A 21 -14.79 77.52 57.10
CA PHE A 21 -14.91 76.20 57.67
C PHE A 21 -15.45 76.30 59.12
N SER A 22 -16.73 76.07 59.30
CA SER A 22 -17.26 75.77 60.59
C SER A 22 -16.84 74.33 60.94
N GLU A 23 -15.84 74.21 61.75
CA GLU A 23 -15.42 72.94 62.38
C GLU A 23 -16.50 72.46 63.32
N THR A 24 -17.50 71.79 62.76
CA THR A 24 -18.45 70.98 63.57
C THR A 24 -17.68 69.68 63.88
N VAL A 25 -17.03 69.65 65.05
CA VAL A 25 -16.53 68.42 65.64
C VAL A 25 -17.71 67.48 65.84
N ALA A 26 -17.87 66.63 64.85
CA ALA A 26 -18.87 65.53 64.89
C ALA A 26 -18.45 64.60 66.05
N SER A 27 -19.20 64.58 67.09
CA SER A 27 -19.04 63.60 68.18
C SER A 27 -18.94 62.19 67.60
N PRO A 28 -18.00 61.32 67.99
CA PRO A 28 -17.88 59.99 67.44
C PRO A 28 -19.19 59.24 67.64
N ARG A 29 -19.90 59.07 66.51
CA ARG A 29 -21.15 58.33 66.49
C ARG A 29 -20.82 56.89 66.92
N ARG A 30 -21.16 56.50 68.15
CA ARG A 30 -20.97 55.12 68.64
C ARG A 30 -21.84 54.23 67.76
N VAL A 31 -21.16 53.42 66.92
CA VAL A 31 -21.83 52.39 66.08
C VAL A 31 -22.34 51.31 67.06
N PRO A 32 -23.58 50.93 67.03
CA PRO A 32 -24.10 49.81 67.84
C PRO A 32 -23.25 48.55 67.59
N ARG A 33 -22.96 47.83 68.68
CA ARG A 33 -22.14 46.60 68.62
C ARG A 33 -22.72 45.55 67.63
N GLU A 34 -24.04 45.45 67.55
CA GLU A 34 -24.75 44.58 66.65
C GLU A 34 -24.42 44.85 65.12
N VAL A 35 -24.20 46.14 64.76
CA VAL A 35 -23.80 46.53 63.45
C VAL A 35 -22.36 46.13 63.11
N VAL A 36 -21.47 46.24 64.12
CA VAL A 36 -20.09 45.78 63.94
C VAL A 36 -20.04 44.26 63.82
N ASP A 37 -20.73 43.54 64.68
CA ASP A 37 -20.79 42.08 64.69
C ASP A 37 -21.43 41.56 63.35
N ALA A 38 -22.45 42.22 62.86
CA ALA A 38 -23.07 41.91 61.57
C ALA A 38 -22.12 42.17 60.38
N HIS A 39 -21.32 43.26 60.44
CA HIS A 39 -20.32 43.58 59.44
C HIS A 39 -19.18 42.58 59.38
N ASP A 40 -18.72 42.15 60.59
CA ASP A 40 -17.67 41.13 60.70
C ASP A 40 -18.16 39.75 60.25
N ALA A 41 -19.39 39.40 60.54
CA ALA A 41 -20.04 38.17 59.97
C ALA A 41 -20.16 38.22 58.47
N ALA A 42 -20.56 39.36 57.90
CA ALA A 42 -20.65 39.53 56.41
C ALA A 42 -19.26 39.44 55.80
N ARG A 43 -18.22 40.03 56.38
CA ARG A 43 -16.84 39.88 55.86
C ARG A 43 -16.36 38.44 55.93
N ALA A 44 -16.66 37.70 56.97
CA ALA A 44 -16.29 36.30 57.11
C ALA A 44 -17.00 35.44 56.05
N ILE A 45 -18.25 35.73 55.74
CA ILE A 45 -19.01 35.04 54.65
C ILE A 45 -18.39 35.35 53.29
N LEU A 46 -18.08 36.63 53.02
CA LEU A 46 -17.44 37.03 51.75
C LEU A 46 -16.07 36.39 51.59
N ALA A 47 -15.24 36.39 52.64
CA ALA A 47 -13.93 35.76 52.58
C ALA A 47 -14.02 34.25 52.27
N ARG A 48 -14.95 33.54 52.92
CA ARG A 48 -15.21 32.13 52.62
C ARG A 48 -15.71 31.91 51.20
N ALA A 49 -16.60 32.76 50.71
CA ALA A 49 -17.12 32.68 49.38
C ALA A 49 -16.02 32.92 48.32
N GLU A 50 -15.13 33.89 48.56
CA GLU A 50 -13.96 34.14 47.71
C GLU A 50 -12.98 32.97 47.70
N GLU A 51 -12.74 32.33 48.83
CA GLU A 51 -11.87 31.17 48.95
C GLU A 51 -12.46 29.95 48.20
N THR A 52 -13.73 29.66 48.44
CA THR A 52 -14.43 28.60 47.71
C THR A 52 -14.50 28.85 46.21
N ALA A 53 -14.69 30.09 45.78
CA ALA A 53 -14.64 30.48 44.39
C ALA A 53 -13.25 30.27 43.76
N LYS A 54 -12.18 30.63 44.46
CA LYS A 54 -10.79 30.40 44.02
C LYS A 54 -10.48 28.91 43.89
N GLU A 55 -10.88 28.12 44.88
CA GLU A 55 -10.72 26.66 44.83
C GLU A 55 -11.48 26.04 43.65
N LEU A 56 -12.75 26.45 43.46
CA LEU A 56 -13.56 25.95 42.34
C LEU A 56 -12.94 26.29 40.99
N VAL A 57 -12.46 27.53 40.79
CA VAL A 57 -11.79 27.96 39.57
C VAL A 57 -10.48 27.19 39.36
N SER A 58 -9.72 26.94 40.44
CA SER A 58 -8.50 26.15 40.38
C SER A 58 -8.77 24.72 39.96
N GLN A 59 -9.76 24.07 40.59
CA GLN A 59 -10.20 22.71 40.22
C GLN A 59 -10.71 22.64 38.79
N ALA A 60 -11.51 23.60 38.37
CA ALA A 60 -12.03 23.66 37.01
C ALA A 60 -10.92 23.82 35.96
N ARG A 61 -9.89 24.64 36.27
CA ARG A 61 -8.72 24.79 35.39
C ARG A 61 -7.88 23.53 35.31
N ALA A 62 -7.66 22.84 36.42
CA ALA A 62 -6.94 21.56 36.43
C ALA A 62 -7.70 20.52 35.63
N ALA A 63 -9.01 20.35 35.86
CA ALA A 63 -9.83 19.42 35.12
C ALA A 63 -9.87 19.73 33.60
N ALA A 64 -9.94 21.01 33.23
CA ALA A 64 -9.87 21.42 31.83
C ALA A 64 -8.52 21.11 31.17
N SER A 65 -7.41 21.32 31.91
CA SER A 65 -6.06 20.97 31.45
C SER A 65 -5.92 19.47 31.22
N ASP A 66 -6.39 18.66 32.16
CA ASP A 66 -6.36 17.21 32.06
C ASP A 66 -7.20 16.70 30.90
N ALA A 67 -8.40 17.26 30.71
CA ALA A 67 -9.27 16.93 29.59
C ALA A 67 -8.63 17.28 28.24
N VAL A 68 -7.98 18.43 28.11
CA VAL A 68 -7.25 18.81 26.88
C VAL A 68 -6.05 17.89 26.65
N ALA A 69 -5.30 17.52 27.67
CA ALA A 69 -4.18 16.59 27.55
C ALA A 69 -4.66 15.21 27.06
N LEU A 70 -5.73 14.68 27.65
CA LEU A 70 -6.32 13.41 27.26
C LEU A 70 -6.81 13.45 25.82
N ALA A 71 -7.60 14.47 25.46
CA ALA A 71 -8.12 14.61 24.09
C ALA A 71 -7.01 14.77 23.05
N SER A 72 -5.91 15.45 23.39
CA SER A 72 -4.76 15.59 22.49
C SER A 72 -4.03 14.28 22.28
N GLU A 73 -3.91 13.44 23.32
CA GLU A 73 -3.30 12.12 23.20
C GLU A 73 -4.18 11.15 22.40
N GLU A 74 -5.48 11.13 22.66
CA GLU A 74 -6.42 10.35 21.87
C GLU A 74 -6.40 10.75 20.38
N ALA A 75 -6.36 12.06 20.10
CA ALA A 75 -6.25 12.55 18.72
C ALA A 75 -4.94 12.10 18.06
N ARG A 76 -3.82 12.16 18.76
CA ARG A 76 -2.53 11.65 18.24
C ARG A 76 -2.58 10.17 17.95
N GLN A 77 -3.12 9.37 18.87
CA GLN A 77 -3.25 7.92 18.68
C GLN A 77 -4.15 7.59 17.48
N ALA A 78 -5.26 8.32 17.33
CA ALA A 78 -6.15 8.17 16.20
C ALA A 78 -5.46 8.52 14.87
N GLU A 79 -4.66 9.58 14.81
CA GLU A 79 -3.91 9.95 13.61
C GLU A 79 -2.80 8.94 13.29
N VAL A 80 -2.06 8.45 14.28
CA VAL A 80 -1.06 7.39 14.09
C VAL A 80 -1.72 6.12 13.56
N ALA A 81 -2.88 5.73 14.13
CA ALA A 81 -3.63 4.57 13.65
C ALA A 81 -4.08 4.72 12.19
N LYS A 82 -4.58 5.91 11.79
CA LYS A 82 -4.94 6.20 10.40
C LYS A 82 -3.74 6.11 9.45
N LEU A 83 -2.62 6.72 9.82
CA LEU A 83 -1.39 6.68 9.03
C LEU A 83 -0.88 5.25 8.87
N THR A 84 -0.89 4.46 9.94
CA THR A 84 -0.51 3.05 9.91
C THR A 84 -1.42 2.24 8.98
N ALA A 85 -2.74 2.45 9.06
CA ALA A 85 -3.70 1.79 8.20
C ALA A 85 -3.51 2.16 6.71
N LEU A 86 -3.26 3.43 6.42
CA LEU A 86 -2.95 3.90 5.06
C LEU A 86 -1.65 3.29 4.53
N PHE A 87 -0.61 3.24 5.36
CA PHE A 87 0.67 2.63 4.98
C PHE A 87 0.51 1.13 4.66
N LEU A 88 -0.21 0.39 5.50
CA LEU A 88 -0.48 -1.03 5.26
C LEU A 88 -1.30 -1.24 3.98
N ALA A 89 -2.33 -0.42 3.76
CA ALA A 89 -3.14 -0.48 2.54
C ALA A 89 -2.32 -0.17 1.27
N LEU A 90 -1.42 0.81 1.35
CA LEU A 90 -0.52 1.14 0.24
C LEU A 90 0.42 -0.02 -0.05
N ARG A 91 1.04 -0.60 0.98
CA ARG A 91 1.94 -1.74 0.84
C ARG A 91 1.24 -2.96 0.21
N GLN A 92 0.04 -3.30 0.68
CA GLN A 92 -0.76 -4.37 0.08
C GLN A 92 -1.08 -4.10 -1.39
N ARG A 93 -1.37 -2.85 -1.73
CA ARG A 93 -1.63 -2.45 -3.12
C ARG A 93 -0.38 -2.55 -4.01
N GLU A 94 0.78 -2.21 -3.48
CA GLU A 94 2.05 -2.36 -4.20
C GLU A 94 2.41 -3.84 -4.41
N GLU A 95 2.26 -4.67 -3.40
CA GLU A 95 2.47 -6.12 -3.50
C GLU A 95 1.53 -6.75 -4.54
N ALA A 96 0.24 -6.40 -4.50
CA ALA A 96 -0.74 -6.88 -5.49
C ALA A 96 -0.42 -6.40 -6.92
N ARG A 97 0.09 -5.18 -7.09
CA ARG A 97 0.53 -4.67 -8.40
C ARG A 97 1.76 -5.42 -8.91
N ALA A 98 2.75 -5.61 -8.05
CA ALA A 98 3.96 -6.34 -8.41
C ALA A 98 3.65 -7.75 -8.91
N GLU A 99 2.70 -8.45 -8.27
CA GLU A 99 2.24 -9.76 -8.70
C GLU A 99 1.58 -9.73 -10.08
N VAL A 100 0.68 -8.76 -10.33
CA VAL A 100 0.04 -8.59 -11.63
C VAL A 100 1.05 -8.24 -12.73
N ASP A 101 2.01 -7.39 -12.44
CA ASP A 101 3.02 -6.98 -13.40
C ASP A 101 4.00 -8.12 -13.70
N LEU A 102 4.33 -8.95 -12.71
CA LEU A 102 5.10 -10.18 -12.88
C LEU A 102 4.38 -11.16 -13.83
N GLU A 103 3.10 -11.43 -13.59
CA GLU A 103 2.31 -12.32 -14.46
C GLU A 103 2.22 -11.79 -15.91
N ARG A 104 2.06 -10.48 -16.08
CA ARG A 104 2.08 -9.85 -17.41
C ARG A 104 3.41 -10.02 -18.11
N ALA A 105 4.52 -9.82 -17.39
CA ALA A 105 5.86 -9.98 -17.93
C ALA A 105 6.13 -11.42 -18.36
N ILE A 106 5.73 -12.40 -17.56
CA ILE A 106 5.87 -13.82 -17.87
C ILE A 106 5.02 -14.18 -19.10
N ASN A 107 3.76 -13.77 -19.15
CA ASN A 107 2.90 -14.04 -20.29
C ASN A 107 3.45 -13.41 -21.58
N LEU A 108 3.98 -12.18 -21.49
CA LEU A 108 4.63 -11.54 -22.63
C LEU A 108 5.88 -12.31 -23.08
N ALA A 109 6.69 -12.79 -22.13
CA ALA A 109 7.87 -13.60 -22.42
C ALA A 109 7.51 -14.92 -23.14
N VAL A 110 6.43 -15.60 -22.73
CA VAL A 110 5.90 -16.79 -23.40
C VAL A 110 5.49 -16.46 -24.84
N MET A 111 4.67 -15.43 -25.04
CA MET A 111 4.22 -14.99 -26.37
C MET A 111 5.39 -14.62 -27.29
N LEU A 112 6.39 -13.90 -26.75
CA LEU A 112 7.60 -13.54 -27.50
C LEU A 112 8.42 -14.77 -27.87
N SER A 113 8.54 -15.74 -26.96
CA SER A 113 9.25 -16.98 -27.19
C SER A 113 8.61 -17.81 -28.29
N GLU A 114 7.28 -17.96 -28.30
CA GLU A 114 6.54 -18.63 -29.38
C GLU A 114 6.81 -17.95 -30.73
N ARG A 115 6.71 -16.62 -30.75
CA ARG A 115 6.94 -15.85 -31.97
C ARG A 115 8.39 -15.95 -32.48
N LEU A 116 9.36 -15.90 -31.56
CA LEU A 116 10.78 -16.04 -31.92
C LEU A 116 11.11 -17.43 -32.47
N VAL A 117 10.57 -18.49 -31.84
CA VAL A 117 10.74 -19.85 -32.35
C VAL A 117 10.11 -20.00 -33.75
N GLY A 118 8.89 -19.52 -33.94
CA GLY A 118 8.22 -19.50 -35.23
C GLY A 118 9.04 -18.79 -36.32
N ALA A 119 9.50 -17.57 -36.03
CA ALA A 119 10.34 -16.78 -36.93
C ALA A 119 11.70 -17.46 -37.23
N ALA A 120 12.30 -18.08 -36.22
CA ALA A 120 13.56 -18.82 -36.40
C ALA A 120 13.39 -20.04 -37.33
N LEU A 121 12.26 -20.72 -37.25
CA LEU A 121 11.90 -21.84 -38.14
C LEU A 121 11.53 -21.39 -39.53
N GLU A 122 11.00 -20.17 -39.71
CA GLU A 122 10.80 -19.59 -41.06
C GLU A 122 12.13 -19.35 -41.77
N VAL A 123 13.13 -18.86 -41.04
CA VAL A 123 14.47 -18.57 -41.59
C VAL A 123 15.28 -19.84 -41.81
N ARG A 124 15.18 -20.81 -40.91
CA ARG A 124 15.93 -22.06 -40.92
C ARG A 124 15.05 -23.26 -40.54
N PRO A 125 14.28 -23.78 -41.49
CA PRO A 125 13.38 -24.92 -41.24
C PRO A 125 14.10 -26.18 -40.73
N GLU A 126 15.41 -26.34 -41.03
CA GLU A 126 16.20 -27.49 -40.61
C GLU A 126 16.36 -27.59 -39.08
N ARG A 127 16.17 -26.49 -38.33
CA ARG A 127 16.25 -26.51 -36.85
C ARG A 127 15.22 -27.43 -36.21
N ILE A 128 14.09 -27.69 -36.88
CA ILE A 128 13.09 -28.63 -36.37
C ILE A 128 13.65 -30.07 -36.31
N VAL A 129 14.62 -30.41 -37.17
CA VAL A 129 15.29 -31.71 -37.15
C VAL A 129 16.14 -31.89 -35.87
N GLU A 130 16.81 -30.83 -35.45
CA GLU A 130 17.57 -30.84 -34.17
C GLU A 130 16.63 -30.99 -32.97
N MET A 131 15.48 -30.34 -33.01
CA MET A 131 14.48 -30.46 -31.94
C MET A 131 13.89 -31.87 -31.93
N ALA A 132 13.52 -32.42 -33.09
CA ALA A 132 13.06 -33.79 -33.24
C ALA A 132 14.11 -34.81 -32.76
N ARG A 133 15.38 -34.60 -33.07
CA ARG A 133 16.46 -35.48 -32.60
C ARG A 133 16.54 -35.52 -31.09
N ARG A 134 16.47 -34.36 -30.41
CA ARG A 134 16.46 -34.30 -28.93
C ARG A 134 15.25 -35.02 -28.35
N ALA A 135 14.06 -34.80 -28.91
CA ALA A 135 12.85 -35.47 -28.45
C ALA A 135 12.91 -36.99 -28.66
N LEU A 136 13.51 -37.43 -29.79
CA LEU A 136 13.75 -38.85 -30.07
C LEU A 136 14.80 -39.49 -29.17
N GLU A 137 15.76 -38.71 -28.66
CA GLU A 137 16.72 -39.18 -27.65
C GLU A 137 16.04 -39.58 -26.35
N GLU A 138 14.97 -38.89 -25.96
CA GLU A 138 14.17 -39.24 -24.80
C GLU A 138 13.33 -40.52 -25.04
N ALA A 139 13.00 -40.81 -26.31
CA ALA A 139 12.25 -42.02 -26.74
C ALA A 139 13.17 -43.21 -27.10
N ARG A 140 14.44 -43.23 -26.67
CA ARG A 140 15.38 -44.31 -26.97
C ARG A 140 14.85 -45.66 -26.48
N GLY A 141 14.87 -46.63 -27.39
CA GLY A 141 14.38 -48.00 -27.14
C GLY A 141 13.01 -48.31 -27.76
N ALA A 142 12.31 -47.32 -28.30
CA ALA A 142 11.07 -47.53 -29.01
C ALA A 142 11.34 -48.17 -30.38
N ARG A 143 10.53 -49.17 -30.75
CA ARG A 143 10.63 -49.87 -32.03
C ARG A 143 9.89 -49.14 -33.15
N LYS A 144 8.82 -48.44 -32.80
CA LYS A 144 8.01 -47.64 -33.72
C LYS A 144 7.75 -46.28 -33.11
N VAL A 145 8.02 -45.23 -33.89
CA VAL A 145 7.80 -43.85 -33.49
C VAL A 145 6.97 -43.13 -34.55
N THR A 146 5.92 -42.44 -34.08
CA THR A 146 5.12 -41.55 -34.95
C THR A 146 5.35 -40.13 -34.45
N ILE A 147 5.90 -39.24 -35.30
CA ILE A 147 6.03 -37.82 -35.03
C ILE A 147 4.87 -37.10 -35.70
N THR A 148 4.11 -36.33 -34.91
CA THR A 148 3.11 -35.42 -35.45
C THR A 148 3.63 -33.99 -35.36
N ALA A 149 3.60 -33.25 -36.46
CA ALA A 149 4.14 -31.89 -36.58
C ALA A 149 3.27 -31.00 -37.46
N HIS A 150 3.45 -29.69 -37.39
CA HIS A 150 2.87 -28.76 -38.36
C HIS A 150 3.29 -29.12 -39.80
N PRO A 151 2.43 -28.97 -40.85
CA PRO A 151 2.74 -29.40 -42.20
C PRO A 151 4.08 -28.90 -42.75
N LEU A 152 4.42 -27.62 -42.54
CA LEU A 152 5.69 -27.04 -42.97
C LEU A 152 6.91 -27.64 -42.25
N ASP A 153 6.76 -27.99 -40.99
CA ASP A 153 7.80 -28.62 -40.17
C ASP A 153 7.94 -30.12 -40.55
N ALA A 154 6.81 -30.78 -40.82
CA ALA A 154 6.78 -32.16 -41.28
C ALA A 154 7.49 -32.35 -42.66
N GLU A 155 7.41 -31.35 -43.54
CA GLU A 155 8.14 -31.37 -44.83
C GLU A 155 9.65 -31.30 -44.59
N ALA A 156 10.13 -30.39 -43.70
CA ALA A 156 11.52 -30.30 -43.33
C ALA A 156 12.03 -31.58 -42.64
N LEU A 157 11.21 -32.22 -41.79
CA LEU A 157 11.55 -33.50 -41.16
C LEU A 157 11.64 -34.64 -42.15
N ARG A 158 10.71 -34.70 -43.15
CA ARG A 158 10.75 -35.76 -44.21
C ARG A 158 11.98 -35.62 -45.10
N SER A 159 12.41 -34.40 -45.43
CA SER A 159 13.57 -34.16 -46.28
C SER A 159 14.88 -34.64 -45.62
N LYS A 160 14.92 -34.74 -44.29
CA LYS A 160 16.10 -35.12 -43.51
C LYS A 160 15.91 -36.36 -42.60
N LEU A 161 15.05 -37.25 -43.04
CA LEU A 161 14.65 -38.45 -42.28
C LEU A 161 15.86 -39.33 -41.92
N GLU A 162 16.87 -39.45 -42.81
CA GLU A 162 18.09 -40.21 -42.61
C GLU A 162 18.96 -39.62 -41.45
N GLU A 163 18.90 -38.31 -41.21
CA GLU A 163 19.65 -37.66 -40.14
C GLU A 163 19.05 -37.95 -38.76
N LEU A 164 17.79 -38.41 -38.65
CA LEU A 164 17.12 -38.74 -37.41
C LEU A 164 17.53 -40.10 -36.82
N GLY A 165 18.30 -40.92 -37.55
CA GLY A 165 18.90 -42.14 -37.04
C GLY A 165 17.96 -43.33 -36.87
N PHE A 166 16.77 -43.32 -37.48
CA PHE A 166 15.83 -44.43 -37.44
C PHE A 166 15.85 -45.23 -38.74
N SER A 167 15.65 -46.54 -38.65
CA SER A 167 15.53 -47.43 -39.83
C SER A 167 14.31 -47.05 -40.67
N LYS A 168 14.39 -47.23 -42.00
CA LYS A 168 13.26 -47.01 -42.90
C LYS A 168 12.06 -47.86 -42.44
N GLY A 169 10.93 -47.18 -42.05
CA GLY A 169 9.71 -47.82 -41.59
C GLY A 169 9.51 -47.83 -40.07
N ALA A 170 10.54 -47.51 -39.26
CA ALA A 170 10.39 -47.36 -37.81
C ALA A 170 9.90 -45.96 -37.38
N LEU A 171 10.07 -44.96 -38.27
CA LEU A 171 9.65 -43.57 -38.05
C LEU A 171 8.56 -43.18 -39.08
N GLU A 172 7.40 -42.77 -38.57
CA GLU A 172 6.28 -42.22 -39.34
C GLU A 172 6.10 -40.74 -39.03
N ILE A 173 5.94 -39.89 -40.04
CA ILE A 173 5.70 -38.45 -39.84
C ILE A 173 4.29 -38.13 -40.31
N ARG A 174 3.48 -37.66 -39.35
CA ARG A 174 2.10 -37.18 -39.53
C ARG A 174 2.04 -35.67 -39.47
N THR A 175 1.06 -35.09 -40.15
CA THR A 175 0.81 -33.68 -40.17
C THR A 175 -0.44 -33.35 -39.37
N ASP A 176 -0.38 -32.26 -38.58
CA ASP A 176 -1.50 -31.71 -37.86
C ASP A 176 -1.47 -30.18 -37.99
N LEU A 177 -2.57 -29.60 -38.51
CA LEU A 177 -2.73 -28.15 -38.73
C LEU A 177 -2.97 -27.39 -37.41
N ASP A 178 -3.43 -28.06 -36.37
CA ASP A 178 -3.70 -27.45 -35.05
C ASP A 178 -2.42 -27.27 -34.22
N LEU A 179 -1.33 -27.90 -34.63
CA LEU A 179 -0.04 -27.71 -33.98
C LEU A 179 0.62 -26.41 -34.44
N SER A 180 1.10 -25.62 -33.50
CA SER A 180 1.95 -24.45 -33.78
C SER A 180 3.31 -24.89 -34.34
N ARG A 181 3.95 -24.03 -35.13
CA ARG A 181 5.30 -24.28 -35.66
C ARG A 181 6.30 -24.50 -34.53
N GLY A 182 7.18 -25.48 -34.67
CA GLY A 182 8.11 -25.90 -33.64
C GLY A 182 7.53 -26.82 -32.57
N SER A 183 6.25 -27.18 -32.68
CA SER A 183 5.62 -28.15 -31.78
C SER A 183 5.69 -29.55 -32.36
N LEU A 184 6.14 -30.51 -31.57
CA LEU A 184 6.22 -31.91 -31.91
C LEU A 184 5.46 -32.75 -30.89
N SER A 185 4.71 -33.76 -31.37
CA SER A 185 4.13 -34.79 -30.51
C SER A 185 4.66 -36.16 -30.99
N LEU A 186 5.25 -36.93 -30.09
CA LEU A 186 5.82 -38.22 -30.36
C LEU A 186 4.95 -39.31 -29.73
N HIS A 187 4.51 -40.24 -30.55
CA HIS A 187 3.83 -41.45 -30.09
C HIS A 187 4.71 -42.65 -30.38
N THR A 188 4.98 -43.43 -29.36
CA THR A 188 5.84 -44.61 -29.42
C THR A 188 5.09 -45.84 -28.91
N ASP A 189 5.61 -47.01 -29.17
CA ASP A 189 5.14 -48.29 -28.60
C ASP A 189 5.35 -48.36 -27.06
N LEU A 190 6.16 -47.45 -26.48
CA LEU A 190 6.44 -47.38 -25.05
C LEU A 190 5.63 -46.28 -24.35
N GLY A 191 4.96 -45.39 -25.08
CA GLY A 191 4.19 -44.27 -24.55
C GLY A 191 4.19 -43.05 -25.47
N SER A 192 3.58 -41.98 -25.03
CA SER A 192 3.56 -40.70 -25.74
C SER A 192 4.42 -39.68 -25.05
N LEU A 193 5.26 -39.00 -25.81
CA LEU A 193 6.06 -37.86 -25.36
C LEU A 193 5.49 -36.59 -25.97
N ASP A 194 5.07 -35.66 -25.10
CA ASP A 194 4.59 -34.35 -25.53
C ASP A 194 5.77 -33.36 -25.58
N ALA A 195 6.30 -33.17 -26.78
CA ALA A 195 7.36 -32.21 -27.07
C ALA A 195 6.80 -30.93 -27.72
N ARG A 196 5.51 -30.64 -27.51
CA ARG A 196 4.90 -29.38 -27.97
C ARG A 196 5.54 -28.19 -27.33
N LEU A 197 5.68 -27.13 -28.09
CA LEU A 197 6.33 -25.89 -27.64
C LEU A 197 5.59 -25.26 -26.47
N ASN A 198 4.25 -25.17 -26.53
CA ASN A 198 3.45 -24.50 -25.51
C ASN A 198 3.58 -25.15 -24.12
N PRO A 199 3.41 -26.47 -23.94
CA PRO A 199 3.64 -27.12 -22.64
C PRO A 199 5.07 -26.97 -22.10
N GLN A 200 6.07 -26.83 -22.98
CA GLN A 200 7.44 -26.55 -22.54
C GLN A 200 7.60 -25.12 -22.02
N LEU A 201 7.02 -24.14 -22.75
CA LEU A 201 7.00 -22.75 -22.32
C LEU A 201 6.22 -22.56 -21.02
N ASP A 202 5.07 -23.24 -20.87
CA ASP A 202 4.28 -23.21 -19.64
C ASP A 202 5.06 -23.75 -18.44
N ARG A 203 5.83 -24.83 -18.62
CA ARG A 203 6.72 -25.38 -17.58
C ARG A 203 7.83 -24.38 -17.21
N LEU A 204 8.43 -23.73 -18.21
CA LEU A 204 9.43 -22.70 -17.98
C LEU A 204 8.83 -21.46 -17.28
N ALA A 205 7.62 -21.06 -17.68
CA ALA A 205 6.89 -19.97 -17.04
C ALA A 205 6.57 -20.29 -15.58
N ALA A 206 6.16 -21.52 -15.28
CA ALA A 206 5.93 -21.97 -13.90
C ALA A 206 7.23 -21.94 -13.06
N ALA A 207 8.30 -22.49 -13.59
CA ALA A 207 9.60 -22.46 -12.92
C ALA A 207 10.13 -21.03 -12.69
N LEU A 208 9.89 -20.14 -13.65
CA LEU A 208 10.23 -18.71 -13.51
C LEU A 208 9.41 -18.02 -12.44
N ARG A 209 8.09 -18.30 -12.35
CA ARG A 209 7.23 -17.80 -11.27
C ARG A 209 7.75 -18.23 -9.92
N ASP A 210 8.07 -19.51 -9.77
CA ASP A 210 8.56 -20.07 -8.51
C ASP A 210 9.91 -19.45 -8.12
N ALA A 211 10.83 -19.28 -9.07
CA ALA A 211 12.14 -18.67 -8.83
C ALA A 211 12.05 -17.18 -8.44
N LEU A 212 11.09 -16.44 -9.00
CA LEU A 212 10.91 -15.01 -8.71
C LEU A 212 10.08 -14.74 -7.46
N ARG A 213 9.31 -15.73 -6.99
CA ARG A 213 8.58 -15.68 -5.71
C ARG A 213 9.41 -16.20 -4.53
N ALA A 214 10.49 -16.92 -4.78
CA ALA A 214 11.40 -17.36 -3.74
C ALA A 214 12.05 -16.14 -3.07
N PRO A 215 12.05 -16.03 -1.72
CA PRO A 215 12.58 -14.89 -0.98
C PRO A 215 14.10 -14.77 -1.09
#